data_08d63d8596f70d74b195830fff72146d
#
_entry.id   08d63d8596f70d74b195830fff72146d
#
_cell.length_a   1.000
_cell.length_b   1.000
_cell.length_c   1.000
_cell.angle_alpha   90.00
_cell.angle_beta   90.00
_cell.angle_gamma   90.00
#
_symmetry.space_group_name_H-M   'P 1'
#
loop_
_entity.id
_entity.type
_entity.pdbx_description
1 polymer ?
#
loop_
_entity_poly.entity_id
_entity_poly.type
_entity_poly.pdbx_seq_one_letter_code
_entity_poly.pdbx_strand_id
1 'polypeptide(L)'
;MQPQTQDDRIGFVPHSTGNESGDLRNRQDRNAAVKHAARKDSLKTMNQRDLAEIKRRLNPDKRNPSLICGCYVDYIGNPITSFELPVGSLYEQENEKYMSIFKKVLSGQIGQTLTPIAFPAENDDLLLRVRDTALDDQEALQALFTRLIAGIRAEHPDMQSVEDAQNAENWLILLMHDDLDVRKRDVNGEIDYENSDRAFSYILCAVCPVKQDKPALRYVPSDSIFHERAPEWLAGAPALGFLFPLYEGGAADVNTILFFSRDCNDAHADFLKAAFNVEAEMPAAEQTENFQTLLVQSLGTECSLDVVQEMHEVVSGLIEEQDRNDEPLMLSKQDVARMLTDGGVSEDRVEAFRKGYDATFGAGAVLPAVNVVTPKQFKVEMPSVSIKVDPKQADLLETRVIDGRSYLLIPIDGDIAVNGQPVFATK
;
A
#
# COMPACT_ATOMS: atom_id res chain seq x y z
N MET A 1 63.94 22.88 57.98
CA MET A 1 64.15 22.77 56.52
C MET A 1 62.94 22.08 55.93
N GLN A 2 62.00 22.83 55.45
CA GLN A 2 60.88 22.36 54.69
C GLN A 2 61.18 22.55 53.22
N PRO A 3 60.74 21.65 52.31
CA PRO A 3 60.58 21.99 50.92
C PRO A 3 59.10 22.21 50.59
N GLN A 4 58.88 23.24 49.77
CA GLN A 4 57.66 23.75 49.22
C GLN A 4 56.99 22.74 48.26
N THR A 5 55.68 22.56 48.40
CA THR A 5 54.82 21.90 47.45
C THR A 5 54.27 22.91 46.44
N GLN A 6 54.52 22.67 45.17
CA GLN A 6 53.97 23.43 44.04
C GLN A 6 52.57 22.87 43.73
N ASP A 7 51.62 23.82 43.67
CA ASP A 7 50.21 23.58 43.43
C ASP A 7 49.94 23.78 41.90
N ASP A 8 49.82 22.70 41.15
CA ASP A 8 49.44 22.72 39.74
C ASP A 8 47.92 22.69 39.60
N ARG A 9 47.30 23.86 39.46
CA ARG A 9 45.90 24.02 39.09
C ARG A 9 45.74 23.77 37.61
N ILE A 10 45.16 22.59 37.26
CA ILE A 10 44.64 22.32 35.92
C ILE A 10 43.33 23.10 35.75
N GLY A 11 43.35 24.09 34.87
CA GLY A 11 42.18 24.88 34.51
C GLY A 11 41.14 24.05 33.76
N PHE A 12 39.98 23.99 34.35
CA PHE A 12 38.78 23.44 33.71
C PHE A 12 38.27 24.42 32.66
N VAL A 13 38.33 24.07 31.37
CA VAL A 13 37.68 24.79 30.28
C VAL A 13 36.25 24.28 30.19
N PRO A 14 35.21 25.11 30.33
CA PRO A 14 33.85 24.69 30.14
C PRO A 14 33.61 24.45 28.65
N HIS A 15 33.23 23.22 28.29
CA HIS A 15 32.67 22.93 26.98
C HIS A 15 31.40 23.76 26.81
N SER A 16 31.36 24.56 25.77
CA SER A 16 30.24 25.35 25.34
C SER A 16 29.08 24.40 24.98
N THR A 17 27.99 24.47 25.74
CA THR A 17 26.69 23.97 25.35
C THR A 17 26.20 24.80 24.15
N GLY A 18 26.55 24.36 22.94
CA GLY A 18 26.16 24.98 21.68
C GLY A 18 24.83 24.41 21.20
N ASN A 19 23.82 25.23 21.26
CA ASN A 19 22.79 25.39 20.23
C ASN A 19 21.84 24.23 19.90
N GLU A 20 21.40 23.40 20.83
CA GLU A 20 20.31 22.44 20.58
C GLU A 20 18.94 23.11 20.27
N SER A 21 18.71 24.33 20.78
CA SER A 21 17.45 25.05 20.52
C SER A 21 17.38 25.74 19.16
N GLY A 22 18.50 26.00 18.52
CA GLY A 22 18.59 26.54 17.16
C GLY A 22 18.32 25.50 16.08
N ASP A 23 18.77 24.28 16.33
CA ASP A 23 18.64 23.16 15.39
C ASP A 23 17.20 22.64 15.32
N LEU A 24 16.49 22.55 16.45
CA LEU A 24 15.08 22.15 16.52
C LEU A 24 14.14 23.16 15.84
N ARG A 25 14.38 24.47 15.95
CA ARG A 25 13.60 25.49 15.24
C ARG A 25 13.84 25.43 13.74
N ASN A 26 15.08 25.25 13.31
CA ASN A 26 15.44 25.14 11.90
C ASN A 26 14.85 23.89 11.26
N ARG A 27 14.77 22.77 12.00
CA ARG A 27 14.08 21.52 11.58
C ARG A 27 12.56 21.72 11.45
N GLN A 28 11.91 22.41 12.39
CA GLN A 28 10.47 22.70 12.31
C GLN A 28 10.11 23.60 11.13
N ASP A 29 10.91 24.61 10.83
CA ASP A 29 10.70 25.51 9.70
C ASP A 29 10.94 24.80 8.35
N ARG A 30 11.90 23.88 8.28
CA ARG A 30 12.18 23.04 7.11
C ARG A 30 10.99 22.10 6.81
N ASN A 31 10.50 21.40 7.83
CA ASN A 31 9.33 20.54 7.70
C ASN A 31 8.09 21.34 7.26
N ALA A 32 7.92 22.58 7.72
CA ALA A 32 6.83 23.45 7.29
C ALA A 32 6.91 23.85 5.81
N ALA A 33 8.13 24.04 5.28
CA ALA A 33 8.34 24.39 3.87
C ALA A 33 8.07 23.20 2.91
N VAL A 34 8.50 21.98 3.29
CA VAL A 34 8.17 20.75 2.55
C VAL A 34 6.66 20.51 2.57
N LYS A 35 6.00 20.70 3.73
CA LYS A 35 4.54 20.61 3.90
C LYS A 35 3.78 21.54 2.96
N HIS A 36 4.27 22.76 2.77
CA HIS A 36 3.58 23.75 1.93
C HIS A 36 3.70 23.43 0.43
N ALA A 37 4.79 22.76 0.01
CA ALA A 37 4.98 22.32 -1.36
C ALA A 37 4.17 21.06 -1.67
N ALA A 38 4.26 20.03 -0.82
CA ALA A 38 3.50 18.78 -0.97
C ALA A 38 1.97 18.98 -0.99
N ARG A 39 1.46 20.01 -0.28
CA ARG A 39 0.03 20.36 -0.32
C ARG A 39 -0.47 20.96 -1.62
N LYS A 40 0.41 21.52 -2.46
CA LYS A 40 0.00 22.16 -3.72
C LYS A 40 -0.23 21.19 -4.87
N ASP A 41 0.43 20.04 -4.85
CA ASP A 41 0.41 19.03 -5.91
C ASP A 41 -0.29 17.74 -5.49
N SER A 42 -1.00 17.70 -4.33
CA SER A 42 -1.81 16.54 -3.99
C SER A 42 -2.91 16.40 -5.04
N LEU A 43 -2.72 15.46 -5.94
CA LEU A 43 -3.83 14.91 -6.71
C LEU A 43 -4.90 14.52 -5.69
N LYS A 44 -6.09 15.07 -5.83
CA LYS A 44 -7.21 14.69 -4.97
C LYS A 44 -7.49 13.22 -5.23
N THR A 45 -7.09 12.35 -4.35
CA THR A 45 -7.28 10.91 -4.44
C THR A 45 -8.18 10.45 -3.28
N MET A 46 -8.89 9.35 -3.48
CA MET A 46 -9.65 8.70 -2.40
C MET A 46 -8.77 8.55 -1.15
N ASN A 47 -9.27 8.92 0.00
CA ASN A 47 -8.53 8.86 1.25
C ASN A 47 -8.86 7.61 2.08
N GLN A 48 -8.06 7.33 3.12
CA GLN A 48 -8.26 6.18 4.00
C GLN A 48 -9.57 6.23 4.80
N ARG A 49 -10.09 7.43 5.07
CA ARG A 49 -11.38 7.62 5.78
C ARG A 49 -12.55 7.17 4.91
N ASP A 50 -12.53 7.55 3.62
CA ASP A 50 -13.55 7.15 2.66
C ASP A 50 -13.58 5.63 2.51
N LEU A 51 -12.40 5.00 2.39
CA LEU A 51 -12.26 3.54 2.40
C LEU A 51 -12.80 2.91 3.69
N ALA A 52 -12.49 3.48 4.84
CA ALA A 52 -12.96 2.98 6.13
C ALA A 52 -14.48 3.10 6.26
N GLU A 53 -15.08 4.13 5.68
CA GLU A 53 -16.54 4.28 5.67
C GLU A 53 -17.23 3.22 4.83
N ILE A 54 -16.73 2.95 3.60
CA ILE A 54 -17.24 1.86 2.76
C ILE A 54 -17.04 0.51 3.46
N LYS A 55 -15.85 0.23 4.02
CA LYS A 55 -15.57 -1.01 4.77
C LYS A 55 -16.53 -1.22 5.95
N ARG A 56 -16.89 -0.15 6.65
CA ARG A 56 -17.80 -0.23 7.80
C ARG A 56 -19.19 -0.70 7.41
N ARG A 57 -19.64 -0.42 6.19
CA ARG A 57 -20.94 -0.89 5.66
C ARG A 57 -20.95 -2.38 5.37
N LEU A 58 -19.80 -2.96 5.09
CA LEU A 58 -19.64 -4.40 4.85
C LEU A 58 -19.66 -5.24 6.16
N ASN A 59 -20.01 -4.64 7.30
CA ASN A 59 -20.25 -5.40 8.53
C ASN A 59 -21.66 -6.02 8.52
N PRO A 60 -21.79 -7.30 8.90
CA PRO A 60 -23.08 -8.00 8.88
C PRO A 60 -24.17 -7.32 9.71
N ASP A 61 -23.79 -6.63 10.81
CA ASP A 61 -24.71 -5.90 11.69
C ASP A 61 -25.22 -4.58 11.11
N LYS A 62 -24.73 -4.18 9.93
CA LYS A 62 -25.13 -2.93 9.26
C LYS A 62 -25.82 -3.26 7.95
N ARG A 63 -26.36 -2.23 7.26
CA ARG A 63 -26.99 -2.45 5.95
C ARG A 63 -25.99 -3.16 5.03
N ASN A 64 -26.31 -4.40 4.70
CA ASN A 64 -25.59 -5.19 3.73
C ASN A 64 -26.05 -4.84 2.32
N PRO A 65 -25.21 -5.04 1.28
CA PRO A 65 -25.66 -5.01 -0.10
C PRO A 65 -26.87 -5.93 -0.27
N SER A 66 -27.77 -5.60 -1.18
CA SER A 66 -28.98 -6.41 -1.37
C SER A 66 -28.70 -7.68 -2.15
N LEU A 67 -27.75 -7.64 -3.08
CA LEU A 67 -27.45 -8.71 -4.04
C LEU A 67 -25.94 -8.88 -4.21
N ILE A 68 -25.50 -10.14 -4.30
CA ILE A 68 -24.18 -10.55 -4.76
C ILE A 68 -24.36 -11.36 -6.03
N CYS A 69 -23.70 -10.97 -7.11
CA CYS A 69 -23.60 -11.73 -8.34
C CYS A 69 -22.26 -12.41 -8.45
N GLY A 70 -22.21 -13.66 -8.84
CA GLY A 70 -20.99 -14.43 -8.97
C GLY A 70 -20.87 -15.17 -10.28
N CYS A 71 -19.63 -15.34 -10.74
CA CYS A 71 -19.29 -16.21 -11.86
C CYS A 71 -18.13 -17.12 -11.44
N TYR A 72 -18.36 -18.43 -11.46
CA TYR A 72 -17.32 -19.43 -11.24
C TYR A 72 -16.76 -19.90 -12.56
N VAL A 73 -15.45 -19.83 -12.72
CA VAL A 73 -14.74 -20.00 -13.98
C VAL A 73 -13.68 -21.08 -13.79
N ASP A 74 -13.57 -21.99 -14.75
CA ASP A 74 -12.52 -23.01 -14.74
C ASP A 74 -11.13 -22.40 -15.05
N TYR A 75 -10.09 -23.19 -14.86
CA TYR A 75 -8.70 -22.80 -15.11
C TYR A 75 -8.40 -22.40 -16.57
N ILE A 76 -9.22 -22.82 -17.54
CA ILE A 76 -9.09 -22.46 -18.96
C ILE A 76 -9.84 -21.13 -19.25
N GLY A 77 -10.61 -20.64 -18.28
CA GLY A 77 -11.42 -19.43 -18.40
C GLY A 77 -12.82 -19.69 -18.99
N ASN A 78 -13.37 -20.91 -18.91
CA ASN A 78 -14.75 -21.14 -19.28
C ASN A 78 -15.66 -20.96 -18.04
N PRO A 79 -16.77 -20.21 -18.16
CA PRO A 79 -17.75 -20.12 -17.09
C PRO A 79 -18.34 -21.51 -16.77
N ILE A 80 -18.19 -21.95 -15.52
CA ILE A 80 -18.82 -23.17 -15.02
C ILE A 80 -20.26 -22.86 -14.62
N THR A 81 -20.46 -21.76 -13.89
CA THR A 81 -21.78 -21.30 -13.45
C THR A 81 -21.75 -19.81 -13.11
N SER A 82 -22.88 -19.16 -13.32
CA SER A 82 -23.18 -17.83 -12.78
C SER A 82 -24.33 -17.93 -11.80
N PHE A 83 -24.32 -17.12 -10.76
CA PHE A 83 -25.32 -17.15 -9.71
C PHE A 83 -25.59 -15.75 -9.15
N GLU A 84 -26.77 -15.62 -8.58
CA GLU A 84 -27.21 -14.45 -7.84
C GLU A 84 -27.59 -14.87 -6.42
N LEU A 85 -27.09 -14.15 -5.44
CA LEU A 85 -27.32 -14.41 -4.02
C LEU A 85 -27.96 -13.18 -3.39
N PRO A 86 -29.26 -13.20 -3.12
CA PRO A 86 -29.88 -12.21 -2.27
C PRO A 86 -29.29 -12.32 -0.86
N VAL A 87 -28.62 -11.28 -0.39
CA VAL A 87 -27.86 -11.32 0.89
C VAL A 87 -28.78 -11.62 2.07
N GLY A 88 -30.05 -11.17 2.02
CA GLY A 88 -31.05 -11.48 3.04
C GLY A 88 -31.45 -12.95 3.14
N SER A 89 -31.07 -13.79 2.16
CA SER A 89 -31.35 -15.25 2.17
C SER A 89 -30.15 -16.06 2.70
N LEU A 90 -29.01 -15.44 2.90
CA LEU A 90 -27.80 -16.11 3.40
C LEU A 90 -27.86 -16.32 4.91
N TYR A 91 -27.29 -17.42 5.38
CA TYR A 91 -26.99 -17.58 6.80
C TYR A 91 -25.91 -16.57 7.22
N GLU A 92 -25.98 -16.13 8.48
CA GLU A 92 -25.04 -15.12 9.03
C GLU A 92 -23.57 -15.47 8.76
N GLN A 93 -23.19 -16.73 8.98
CA GLN A 93 -21.81 -17.19 8.76
C GLN A 93 -21.39 -17.17 7.28
N GLU A 94 -22.30 -17.42 6.35
CA GLU A 94 -22.02 -17.31 4.92
C GLU A 94 -21.89 -15.85 4.49
N ASN A 95 -22.80 -15.01 4.96
CA ASN A 95 -22.74 -13.57 4.72
C ASN A 95 -21.42 -12.97 5.21
N GLU A 96 -20.98 -13.34 6.43
CA GLU A 96 -19.68 -12.93 6.96
C GLU A 96 -18.51 -13.30 6.03
N LYS A 97 -18.55 -14.48 5.41
CA LYS A 97 -17.50 -14.92 4.47
C LYS A 97 -17.47 -14.05 3.22
N TYR A 98 -18.62 -13.82 2.58
CA TYR A 98 -18.70 -12.94 1.41
C TYR A 98 -18.26 -11.50 1.75
N MET A 99 -18.78 -10.94 2.84
CA MET A 99 -18.37 -9.59 3.28
C MET A 99 -16.88 -9.51 3.61
N SER A 100 -16.30 -10.59 4.16
CA SER A 100 -14.85 -10.66 4.42
C SER A 100 -14.03 -10.62 3.14
N ILE A 101 -14.48 -11.25 2.05
CA ILE A 101 -13.83 -11.19 0.74
C ILE A 101 -13.82 -9.73 0.24
N PHE A 102 -14.97 -9.08 0.21
CA PHE A 102 -15.08 -7.69 -0.25
C PHE A 102 -14.29 -6.71 0.62
N LYS A 103 -14.29 -6.90 1.96
CA LYS A 103 -13.44 -6.10 2.85
C LYS A 103 -11.96 -6.22 2.53
N LYS A 104 -11.49 -7.38 2.09
CA LYS A 104 -10.09 -7.58 1.72
C LYS A 104 -9.70 -6.79 0.49
N VAL A 105 -10.58 -6.68 -0.51
CA VAL A 105 -10.35 -5.81 -1.69
C VAL A 105 -10.09 -4.37 -1.29
N LEU A 106 -10.78 -3.87 -0.25
CA LEU A 106 -10.60 -2.50 0.24
C LEU A 106 -9.52 -2.37 1.33
N SER A 107 -8.83 -3.44 1.72
CA SER A 107 -7.92 -3.43 2.88
C SER A 107 -6.49 -3.10 2.53
N GLY A 108 -6.21 -2.77 1.28
CA GLY A 108 -4.89 -2.38 0.82
C GLY A 108 -4.47 -0.97 1.26
N GLN A 109 -3.22 -0.66 1.01
CA GLN A 109 -2.67 0.68 1.15
C GLN A 109 -2.74 1.39 -0.19
N ILE A 110 -3.29 2.61 -0.20
CA ILE A 110 -3.37 3.44 -1.41
C ILE A 110 -1.94 3.78 -1.87
N GLY A 111 -1.70 3.60 -3.17
CA GLY A 111 -0.38 3.74 -3.77
C GLY A 111 0.50 2.49 -3.75
N GLN A 112 0.04 1.40 -3.12
CA GLN A 112 0.71 0.09 -3.15
C GLN A 112 -0.20 -1.00 -3.70
N THR A 113 -1.08 -1.55 -2.86
CA THR A 113 -2.02 -2.61 -3.22
C THR A 113 -3.38 -2.07 -3.68
N LEU A 114 -3.62 -0.77 -3.51
CA LEU A 114 -4.77 -0.03 -4.01
C LEU A 114 -4.27 1.10 -4.90
N THR A 115 -4.53 1.01 -6.20
CA THR A 115 -4.05 1.97 -7.19
C THR A 115 -5.24 2.59 -7.93
N PRO A 116 -5.40 3.92 -7.90
CA PRO A 116 -6.36 4.59 -8.77
C PRO A 116 -5.93 4.44 -10.22
N ILE A 117 -6.82 3.95 -11.08
CA ILE A 117 -6.57 3.76 -12.51
C ILE A 117 -7.62 4.53 -13.29
N ALA A 118 -7.16 5.54 -14.03
CA ALA A 118 -8.02 6.36 -14.87
C ALA A 118 -8.24 5.69 -16.23
N PHE A 119 -9.47 5.76 -16.71
CA PHE A 119 -9.80 5.35 -18.07
C PHE A 119 -9.42 6.44 -19.08
N PRO A 120 -9.08 6.08 -20.34
CA PRO A 120 -9.02 7.05 -21.44
C PRO A 120 -10.33 7.81 -21.53
N ALA A 121 -10.30 9.02 -22.10
CA ALA A 121 -11.38 10.03 -22.09
C ALA A 121 -12.77 9.59 -22.62
N GLU A 122 -12.91 8.37 -23.10
CA GLU A 122 -14.18 7.75 -23.49
C GLU A 122 -14.64 6.85 -22.33
N ASN A 123 -15.68 7.29 -21.63
CA ASN A 123 -16.25 6.58 -20.46
C ASN A 123 -16.55 5.12 -20.78
N ASP A 124 -16.26 4.24 -19.83
CA ASP A 124 -16.70 2.85 -19.89
C ASP A 124 -18.20 2.74 -19.57
N ASP A 125 -19.04 2.85 -20.58
CA ASP A 125 -20.49 2.76 -20.46
C ASP A 125 -20.94 1.45 -19.80
N LEU A 126 -20.16 0.36 -19.92
CA LEU A 126 -20.51 -0.93 -19.34
C LEU A 126 -20.49 -0.90 -17.81
N LEU A 127 -19.44 -0.33 -17.21
CA LEU A 127 -19.36 -0.20 -15.75
C LEU A 127 -20.44 0.72 -15.22
N LEU A 128 -20.75 1.79 -15.94
CA LEU A 128 -21.86 2.70 -15.60
C LEU A 128 -23.21 1.96 -15.65
N ARG A 129 -23.50 1.18 -16.71
CA ARG A 129 -24.73 0.40 -16.82
C ARG A 129 -24.85 -0.60 -15.66
N VAL A 130 -23.82 -1.36 -15.37
CA VAL A 130 -23.83 -2.36 -14.28
C VAL A 130 -24.08 -1.71 -12.92
N ARG A 131 -23.48 -0.53 -12.67
CA ARG A 131 -23.69 0.24 -11.43
C ARG A 131 -25.12 0.80 -11.37
N ASP A 132 -25.55 1.51 -12.41
CA ASP A 132 -26.80 2.29 -12.41
C ASP A 132 -28.05 1.39 -12.38
N THR A 133 -27.90 0.15 -12.86
CA THR A 133 -28.95 -0.87 -12.76
C THR A 133 -28.85 -1.73 -11.51
N ALA A 134 -27.92 -1.43 -10.58
CA ALA A 134 -27.70 -2.17 -9.35
C ALA A 134 -27.53 -3.69 -9.58
N LEU A 135 -26.79 -4.08 -10.64
CA LEU A 135 -26.55 -5.44 -11.12
C LEU A 135 -27.77 -6.15 -11.76
N ASP A 136 -28.88 -5.47 -11.99
CA ASP A 136 -30.12 -6.07 -12.52
C ASP A 136 -30.10 -6.23 -14.07
N ASP A 137 -29.25 -5.49 -14.78
CA ASP A 137 -29.05 -5.63 -16.23
C ASP A 137 -28.19 -6.87 -16.53
N GLN A 138 -28.86 -7.98 -16.80
CA GLN A 138 -28.21 -9.27 -17.05
C GLN A 138 -27.28 -9.27 -18.26
N GLU A 139 -27.59 -8.51 -19.32
CA GLU A 139 -26.72 -8.38 -20.49
C GLU A 139 -25.42 -7.65 -20.14
N ALA A 140 -25.52 -6.54 -19.44
CA ALA A 140 -24.36 -5.77 -18.99
C ALA A 140 -23.53 -6.58 -17.98
N LEU A 141 -24.16 -7.29 -17.06
CA LEU A 141 -23.49 -8.14 -16.09
C LEU A 141 -22.69 -9.26 -16.75
N GLN A 142 -23.28 -9.98 -17.71
CA GLN A 142 -22.62 -11.03 -18.46
C GLN A 142 -21.47 -10.48 -19.34
N ALA A 143 -21.64 -9.31 -19.93
CA ALA A 143 -20.59 -8.63 -20.67
C ALA A 143 -19.42 -8.27 -19.77
N LEU A 144 -19.66 -7.80 -18.53
CA LEU A 144 -18.62 -7.50 -17.56
C LEU A 144 -17.87 -8.78 -17.12
N PHE A 145 -18.60 -9.88 -16.80
CA PHE A 145 -17.93 -11.14 -16.51
C PHE A 145 -17.07 -11.63 -17.66
N THR A 146 -17.56 -11.56 -18.90
CA THR A 146 -16.79 -11.95 -20.08
C THR A 146 -15.50 -11.15 -20.20
N ARG A 147 -15.56 -9.84 -19.93
CA ARG A 147 -14.42 -8.94 -19.96
C ARG A 147 -13.39 -9.26 -18.88
N LEU A 148 -13.84 -9.53 -17.65
CA LEU A 148 -12.96 -9.90 -16.53
C LEU A 148 -12.31 -11.27 -16.77
N ILE A 149 -13.05 -12.23 -17.33
CA ILE A 149 -12.50 -13.53 -17.74
C ILE A 149 -11.43 -13.36 -18.82
N ALA A 150 -11.64 -12.47 -19.79
CA ALA A 150 -10.62 -12.19 -20.80
C ALA A 150 -9.35 -11.61 -20.15
N GLY A 151 -9.47 -10.75 -19.13
CA GLY A 151 -8.36 -10.26 -18.34
C GLY A 151 -7.60 -11.38 -17.63
N ILE A 152 -8.31 -12.27 -16.92
CA ILE A 152 -7.71 -13.43 -16.25
C ILE A 152 -6.95 -14.33 -17.25
N ARG A 153 -7.54 -14.58 -18.42
CA ARG A 153 -6.90 -15.37 -19.47
C ARG A 153 -5.63 -14.72 -20.03
N ALA A 154 -5.66 -13.42 -20.21
CA ALA A 154 -4.51 -12.68 -20.74
C ALA A 154 -3.32 -12.74 -19.79
N GLU A 155 -3.58 -12.69 -18.49
CA GLU A 155 -2.55 -12.75 -17.45
C GLU A 155 -1.97 -14.15 -17.24
N HIS A 156 -2.74 -15.19 -17.56
CA HIS A 156 -2.34 -16.58 -17.37
C HIS A 156 -2.34 -17.37 -18.71
N PRO A 157 -1.47 -17.02 -19.67
CA PRO A 157 -1.47 -17.63 -21.00
C PRO A 157 -1.14 -19.13 -20.98
N ASP A 158 -0.43 -19.61 -19.98
CA ASP A 158 -0.03 -21.02 -19.83
C ASP A 158 -1.19 -21.94 -19.37
N MET A 159 -2.32 -21.37 -18.98
CA MET A 159 -3.53 -22.14 -18.60
C MET A 159 -4.15 -22.94 -19.74
N GLN A 160 -3.61 -22.89 -20.95
CA GLN A 160 -4.14 -23.60 -22.12
C GLN A 160 -3.66 -25.05 -22.24
N SER A 161 -2.70 -25.51 -21.44
CA SER A 161 -2.20 -26.88 -21.48
C SER A 161 -2.87 -27.77 -20.42
N VAL A 162 -3.43 -28.88 -20.89
CA VAL A 162 -4.18 -29.85 -20.07
C VAL A 162 -3.27 -30.65 -19.09
N GLU A 163 -1.95 -30.55 -19.20
CA GLU A 163 -1.00 -31.39 -18.47
C GLU A 163 -0.90 -31.03 -16.98
N ASP A 164 -1.29 -29.80 -16.57
CA ASP A 164 -1.23 -29.33 -15.18
C ASP A 164 -2.59 -29.19 -14.48
N ALA A 165 -3.62 -29.82 -14.95
CA ALA A 165 -4.99 -29.72 -14.42
C ALA A 165 -5.11 -30.05 -12.91
N GLN A 166 -4.16 -30.78 -12.32
CA GLN A 166 -4.16 -31.11 -10.91
C GLN A 166 -3.69 -29.96 -9.99
N ASN A 167 -2.98 -28.98 -10.56
CA ASN A 167 -2.50 -27.78 -9.84
C ASN A 167 -3.16 -26.49 -10.35
N ALA A 168 -4.07 -26.60 -11.30
CA ALA A 168 -4.71 -25.46 -11.93
C ALA A 168 -5.66 -24.75 -10.96
N GLU A 169 -5.63 -23.42 -10.97
CA GLU A 169 -6.52 -22.58 -10.19
C GLU A 169 -7.76 -22.22 -11.00
N ASN A 170 -8.94 -22.54 -10.48
CA ASN A 170 -10.18 -21.96 -10.96
C ASN A 170 -10.35 -20.54 -10.38
N TRP A 171 -11.35 -19.82 -10.88
CA TRP A 171 -11.57 -18.43 -10.47
C TRP A 171 -13.02 -18.20 -10.05
N LEU A 172 -13.20 -17.46 -8.98
CA LEU A 172 -14.49 -16.96 -8.55
C LEU A 172 -14.50 -15.44 -8.65
N ILE A 173 -15.32 -14.92 -9.55
CA ILE A 173 -15.56 -13.48 -9.71
C ILE A 173 -16.83 -13.15 -8.95
N LEU A 174 -16.76 -12.21 -8.02
CA LEU A 174 -17.88 -11.72 -7.24
C LEU A 174 -18.07 -10.22 -7.49
N LEU A 175 -19.33 -9.82 -7.65
CA LEU A 175 -19.74 -8.42 -7.78
C LEU A 175 -20.80 -8.12 -6.72
N MET A 176 -20.74 -6.95 -6.12
CA MET A 176 -21.80 -6.39 -5.29
C MET A 176 -22.03 -4.94 -5.65
N HIS A 177 -23.25 -4.48 -5.38
CA HIS A 177 -23.65 -3.07 -5.48
C HIS A 177 -24.12 -2.58 -4.12
N ASP A 178 -23.80 -1.33 -3.77
CA ASP A 178 -24.36 -0.66 -2.60
C ASP A 178 -24.38 0.85 -2.82
N ASP A 179 -25.24 1.54 -2.06
CA ASP A 179 -25.38 2.98 -2.05
C ASP A 179 -24.93 3.53 -0.70
N LEU A 180 -23.99 4.46 -0.70
CA LEU A 180 -23.51 5.17 0.48
C LEU A 180 -24.17 6.55 0.55
N ASP A 181 -24.93 6.82 1.61
CA ASP A 181 -25.46 8.14 1.89
C ASP A 181 -24.32 9.07 2.31
N VAL A 182 -23.91 9.95 1.42
CA VAL A 182 -22.87 10.93 1.70
C VAL A 182 -23.49 12.14 2.41
N ARG A 183 -23.22 12.24 3.70
CA ARG A 183 -23.62 13.43 4.47
C ARG A 183 -22.55 14.50 4.28
N LYS A 184 -22.86 15.52 3.48
CA LYS A 184 -22.01 16.69 3.40
C LYS A 184 -22.05 17.48 4.70
N ARG A 185 -20.88 17.97 5.12
CA ARG A 185 -20.79 18.95 6.21
C ARG A 185 -20.56 20.33 5.63
N ASP A 186 -21.19 21.32 6.21
CA ASP A 186 -20.97 22.73 5.87
C ASP A 186 -19.58 23.19 6.38
N VAL A 187 -19.24 24.45 6.09
CA VAL A 187 -17.97 25.07 6.53
C VAL A 187 -17.83 25.14 8.06
N ASN A 188 -18.92 24.94 8.82
CA ASN A 188 -18.95 24.93 10.28
C ASN A 188 -18.87 23.50 10.85
N GLY A 189 -18.86 22.47 9.98
CA GLY A 189 -18.83 21.06 10.37
C GLY A 189 -20.21 20.46 10.71
N GLU A 190 -21.31 21.20 10.49
CA GLU A 190 -22.69 20.72 10.64
C GLU A 190 -23.15 19.97 9.38
N ILE A 191 -24.08 19.01 9.54
CA ILE A 191 -24.61 18.24 8.41
C ILE A 191 -25.46 19.15 7.54
N ASP A 192 -25.05 19.34 6.30
CA ASP A 192 -25.81 20.08 5.29
C ASP A 192 -26.90 19.16 4.72
N TYR A 193 -28.11 19.28 5.26
CA TYR A 193 -29.26 18.47 4.85
C TYR A 193 -29.77 18.80 3.46
N GLU A 194 -29.52 20.00 2.93
CA GLU A 194 -29.98 20.41 1.59
C GLU A 194 -29.12 19.81 0.47
N ASN A 195 -27.84 19.50 0.74
CA ASN A 195 -26.90 18.91 -0.20
C ASN A 195 -26.56 17.45 0.13
N SER A 196 -27.22 16.82 1.13
CA SER A 196 -26.94 15.46 1.60
C SER A 196 -27.65 14.35 0.80
N ASP A 197 -28.47 14.68 -0.19
CA ASP A 197 -29.30 13.72 -0.93
C ASP A 197 -28.58 12.99 -2.07
N ARG A 198 -27.26 13.08 -2.15
CA ARG A 198 -26.50 12.31 -3.15
C ARG A 198 -25.98 11.03 -2.52
N ALA A 199 -26.68 9.94 -2.80
CA ALA A 199 -26.13 8.60 -2.57
C ALA A 199 -24.93 8.38 -3.50
N PHE A 200 -23.80 7.93 -2.93
CA PHE A 200 -22.69 7.43 -3.72
C PHE A 200 -22.98 5.96 -4.06
N SER A 201 -23.38 5.73 -5.31
CA SER A 201 -23.65 4.39 -5.84
C SER A 201 -22.36 3.79 -6.37
N TYR A 202 -22.04 2.56 -5.96
CA TYR A 202 -20.80 1.91 -6.36
C TYR A 202 -20.97 0.39 -6.55
N ILE A 203 -20.08 -0.16 -7.37
CA ILE A 203 -19.88 -1.61 -7.49
C ILE A 203 -18.51 -1.98 -6.92
N LEU A 204 -18.45 -3.12 -6.27
CA LEU A 204 -17.22 -3.70 -5.74
C LEU A 204 -17.05 -5.10 -6.31
N CYS A 205 -15.89 -5.33 -6.94
CA CYS A 205 -15.52 -6.59 -7.56
C CYS A 205 -14.42 -7.27 -6.77
N ALA A 206 -14.50 -8.59 -6.64
CA ALA A 206 -13.44 -9.43 -6.10
C ALA A 206 -13.19 -10.62 -7.05
N VAL A 207 -11.94 -10.85 -7.40
CA VAL A 207 -11.48 -12.00 -8.20
C VAL A 207 -10.65 -12.89 -7.28
N CYS A 208 -11.18 -14.06 -6.97
CA CYS A 208 -10.61 -14.99 -6.02
C CYS A 208 -10.11 -16.25 -6.72
N PRO A 209 -8.87 -16.70 -6.47
CA PRO A 209 -8.41 -18.01 -6.89
C PRO A 209 -9.19 -19.09 -6.13
N VAL A 210 -9.59 -20.14 -6.82
CA VAL A 210 -10.26 -21.29 -6.24
C VAL A 210 -9.40 -22.52 -6.45
N LYS A 211 -8.95 -23.11 -5.34
CA LYS A 211 -8.06 -24.26 -5.35
C LYS A 211 -8.74 -25.46 -4.74
N GLN A 212 -8.36 -26.63 -5.25
CA GLN A 212 -8.77 -27.88 -4.63
C GLN A 212 -7.91 -28.10 -3.37
N ASP A 213 -8.55 -28.41 -2.24
CA ASP A 213 -7.80 -28.76 -1.04
C ASP A 213 -7.20 -30.18 -1.17
N LYS A 214 -6.27 -30.47 -0.27
CA LYS A 214 -5.62 -31.80 -0.29
C LYS A 214 -6.56 -32.87 0.28
N PRO A 215 -6.55 -34.10 -0.27
CA PRO A 215 -7.20 -35.24 0.36
C PRO A 215 -6.75 -35.38 1.82
N ALA A 216 -7.70 -35.61 2.72
CA ALA A 216 -7.43 -35.69 4.15
C ALA A 216 -8.34 -36.69 4.86
N LEU A 217 -7.98 -37.05 6.08
CA LEU A 217 -8.87 -37.79 6.97
C LEU A 217 -9.68 -36.79 7.79
N ARG A 218 -11.03 -36.91 7.75
CA ARG A 218 -11.99 -36.11 8.52
C ARG A 218 -12.55 -36.95 9.66
N TYR A 219 -12.51 -36.43 10.88
CA TYR A 219 -13.20 -37.04 12.01
C TYR A 219 -14.71 -36.87 11.85
N VAL A 220 -15.44 -37.99 11.93
CA VAL A 220 -16.90 -38.02 11.87
C VAL A 220 -17.44 -38.39 13.26
N PRO A 221 -18.03 -37.43 14.00
CA PRO A 221 -18.49 -37.66 15.38
C PRO A 221 -19.51 -38.76 15.53
N SER A 222 -20.38 -38.95 14.53
CA SER A 222 -21.41 -40.03 14.54
C SER A 222 -20.81 -41.42 14.62
N ASP A 223 -19.67 -41.63 13.98
CA ASP A 223 -19.03 -42.93 13.86
C ASP A 223 -17.81 -43.06 14.79
N SER A 224 -17.42 -41.95 15.41
CA SER A 224 -16.23 -41.84 16.30
C SER A 224 -14.92 -42.31 15.66
N ILE A 225 -14.80 -42.23 14.33
CA ILE A 225 -13.60 -42.60 13.56
C ILE A 225 -13.28 -41.55 12.48
N PHE A 226 -12.13 -41.72 11.86
CA PHE A 226 -11.71 -40.89 10.74
C PHE A 226 -12.07 -41.57 9.41
N HIS A 227 -12.71 -40.84 8.52
CA HIS A 227 -13.02 -41.24 7.16
C HIS A 227 -12.27 -40.43 6.15
N GLU A 228 -12.08 -40.96 4.96
CA GLU A 228 -11.56 -40.21 3.83
C GLU A 228 -12.44 -38.99 3.53
N ARG A 229 -11.83 -37.84 3.34
CA ARG A 229 -12.49 -36.63 2.83
C ARG A 229 -12.02 -36.40 1.41
N ALA A 230 -12.98 -36.39 0.49
CA ALA A 230 -12.72 -35.99 -0.89
C ALA A 230 -12.26 -34.53 -0.94
N PRO A 231 -11.34 -34.18 -1.85
CA PRO A 231 -10.95 -32.80 -2.08
C PRO A 231 -12.16 -31.92 -2.44
N GLU A 232 -12.21 -30.73 -1.86
CA GLU A 232 -13.25 -29.74 -2.12
C GLU A 232 -12.63 -28.47 -2.75
N TRP A 233 -13.39 -27.76 -3.58
CA TRP A 233 -12.96 -26.50 -4.16
C TRP A 233 -13.20 -25.36 -3.18
N LEU A 234 -12.13 -24.67 -2.79
CA LEU A 234 -12.15 -23.61 -1.79
C LEU A 234 -11.74 -22.27 -2.42
N ALA A 235 -12.60 -21.28 -2.28
CA ALA A 235 -12.28 -19.92 -2.66
C ALA A 235 -11.23 -19.32 -1.69
N GLY A 236 -10.14 -18.86 -2.25
CA GLY A 236 -9.09 -18.15 -1.53
C GLY A 236 -9.41 -16.68 -1.26
N ALA A 237 -8.45 -15.96 -0.68
CA ALA A 237 -8.53 -14.51 -0.60
C ALA A 237 -8.46 -13.90 -2.01
N PRO A 238 -9.10 -12.73 -2.26
CA PRO A 238 -9.04 -12.08 -3.55
C PRO A 238 -7.59 -11.81 -3.95
N ALA A 239 -7.27 -12.13 -5.20
CA ALA A 239 -6.00 -11.78 -5.83
C ALA A 239 -6.09 -10.38 -6.44
N LEU A 240 -7.19 -10.12 -7.15
CA LEU A 240 -7.52 -8.87 -7.80
C LEU A 240 -8.91 -8.41 -7.38
N GLY A 241 -9.21 -7.16 -7.67
CA GLY A 241 -10.54 -6.58 -7.49
C GLY A 241 -10.55 -5.10 -7.82
N PHE A 242 -11.72 -4.48 -7.76
CA PHE A 242 -11.82 -3.03 -7.96
C PHE A 242 -13.09 -2.47 -7.30
N LEU A 243 -13.01 -1.20 -6.95
CA LEU A 243 -14.15 -0.35 -6.61
C LEU A 243 -14.40 0.61 -7.78
N PHE A 244 -15.66 0.77 -8.22
CA PHE A 244 -16.06 1.72 -9.25
C PHE A 244 -17.39 2.40 -8.88
N PRO A 245 -17.50 3.69 -9.07
CA PRO A 245 -16.46 4.66 -9.41
C PRO A 245 -15.53 4.96 -8.23
N LEU A 246 -14.43 5.67 -8.49
CA LEU A 246 -13.60 6.19 -7.40
C LEU A 246 -14.38 7.26 -6.64
N TYR A 247 -14.34 7.22 -5.31
CA TYR A 247 -14.93 8.24 -4.46
C TYR A 247 -13.87 9.26 -4.06
N GLU A 248 -14.12 10.53 -4.41
CA GLU A 248 -13.16 11.61 -4.17
C GLU A 248 -13.84 12.83 -3.59
N GLY A 249 -13.50 13.21 -2.37
CA GLY A 249 -13.93 14.48 -1.75
C GLY A 249 -15.45 14.71 -1.72
N GLY A 250 -16.24 13.63 -1.63
CA GLY A 250 -17.70 13.71 -1.62
C GLY A 250 -18.34 13.60 -3.01
N ALA A 251 -17.58 13.30 -4.06
CA ALA A 251 -18.06 13.10 -5.42
C ALA A 251 -17.58 11.76 -6.00
N ALA A 252 -18.35 11.21 -6.96
CA ALA A 252 -17.96 10.04 -7.73
C ALA A 252 -17.12 10.47 -8.93
N ASP A 253 -15.90 9.94 -9.07
CA ASP A 253 -15.13 10.04 -10.30
C ASP A 253 -15.41 8.80 -11.15
N VAL A 254 -16.30 8.97 -12.12
CA VAL A 254 -16.74 7.90 -13.03
C VAL A 254 -15.72 7.54 -14.11
N ASN A 255 -14.58 8.22 -14.15
CA ASN A 255 -13.49 7.95 -15.08
C ASN A 255 -12.37 7.13 -14.44
N THR A 256 -12.50 6.76 -13.16
CA THR A 256 -11.45 6.10 -12.41
C THR A 256 -11.99 4.93 -11.60
N ILE A 257 -11.27 3.79 -11.62
CA ILE A 257 -11.46 2.69 -10.67
C ILE A 257 -10.39 2.75 -9.59
N LEU A 258 -10.70 2.24 -8.41
CA LEU A 258 -9.71 1.88 -7.43
C LEU A 258 -9.41 0.39 -7.59
N PHE A 259 -8.29 0.08 -8.24
CA PHE A 259 -7.86 -1.28 -8.51
C PHE A 259 -7.12 -1.86 -7.31
N PHE A 260 -7.46 -3.08 -6.93
CA PHE A 260 -6.80 -3.85 -5.88
C PHE A 260 -5.96 -4.96 -6.50
N SER A 261 -4.68 -5.00 -6.16
CA SER A 261 -3.82 -6.16 -6.35
C SER A 261 -3.29 -6.64 -5.00
N ARG A 262 -3.34 -7.93 -4.75
CA ARG A 262 -2.71 -8.52 -3.57
C ARG A 262 -1.19 -8.53 -3.68
N ASP A 263 -0.65 -8.62 -4.90
CA ASP A 263 0.77 -8.59 -5.18
C ASP A 263 1.19 -7.21 -5.71
N CYS A 264 1.89 -6.43 -4.89
CA CYS A 264 2.40 -5.13 -5.28
C CYS A 264 3.64 -5.17 -6.21
N ASN A 265 4.15 -6.37 -6.52
CA ASN A 265 5.24 -6.54 -7.48
C ASN A 265 4.73 -6.69 -8.92
N ASP A 266 3.44 -7.00 -9.09
CA ASP A 266 2.85 -7.23 -10.41
C ASP A 266 1.96 -6.04 -10.81
N ALA A 267 2.20 -5.49 -11.99
CA ALA A 267 1.40 -4.43 -12.58
C ALA A 267 0.07 -4.93 -13.16
N HIS A 268 -0.09 -6.24 -13.33
CA HIS A 268 -1.26 -6.85 -13.97
C HIS A 268 -1.60 -6.23 -15.33
N ALA A 269 -0.55 -5.94 -16.14
CA ALA A 269 -0.67 -5.18 -17.39
C ALA A 269 -1.62 -5.85 -18.38
N ASP A 270 -1.50 -7.17 -18.53
CA ASP A 270 -2.31 -7.93 -19.48
C ASP A 270 -3.77 -8.00 -19.04
N PHE A 271 -4.02 -8.13 -17.71
CA PHE A 271 -5.36 -8.05 -17.14
C PHE A 271 -6.00 -6.67 -17.38
N LEU A 272 -5.29 -5.61 -17.01
CA LEU A 272 -5.79 -4.24 -17.14
C LEU A 272 -6.05 -3.87 -18.61
N LYS A 273 -5.17 -4.29 -19.51
CA LYS A 273 -5.34 -4.06 -20.94
C LYS A 273 -6.56 -4.81 -21.49
N ALA A 274 -6.72 -6.07 -21.16
CA ALA A 274 -7.80 -6.90 -21.69
C ALA A 274 -9.16 -6.54 -21.04
N ALA A 275 -9.19 -6.29 -19.71
CA ALA A 275 -10.41 -5.99 -18.98
C ALA A 275 -10.89 -4.54 -19.13
N PHE A 276 -9.98 -3.56 -19.19
CA PHE A 276 -10.32 -2.14 -19.11
C PHE A 276 -9.73 -1.29 -20.23
N ASN A 277 -8.94 -1.89 -21.14
CA ASN A 277 -8.19 -1.20 -22.19
C ASN A 277 -7.30 -0.05 -21.66
N VAL A 278 -6.69 -0.27 -20.51
CA VAL A 278 -5.80 0.68 -19.83
C VAL A 278 -4.40 0.13 -19.81
N GLU A 279 -3.40 1.00 -19.99
CA GLU A 279 -2.00 0.64 -19.78
C GLU A 279 -1.72 0.65 -18.27
N ALA A 280 -1.03 -0.39 -17.78
CA ALA A 280 -0.65 -0.47 -16.38
C ALA A 280 0.42 0.57 -16.03
N GLU A 281 0.33 1.12 -14.84
CA GLU A 281 1.39 1.92 -14.26
C GLU A 281 2.49 1.04 -13.66
N MET A 282 3.66 1.63 -13.42
CA MET A 282 4.78 0.95 -12.76
C MET A 282 4.35 0.45 -11.38
N PRO A 283 4.50 -0.86 -11.06
CA PRO A 283 4.10 -1.41 -9.77
C PRO A 283 4.89 -0.80 -8.61
N ALA A 284 4.29 -0.78 -7.42
CA ALA A 284 4.85 -0.13 -6.24
C ALA A 284 6.25 -0.66 -5.86
N ALA A 285 6.47 -1.96 -5.99
CA ALA A 285 7.77 -2.56 -5.71
C ALA A 285 8.84 -2.10 -6.70
N GLU A 286 8.50 -2.03 -7.99
CA GLU A 286 9.39 -1.51 -9.03
C GLU A 286 9.67 -0.01 -8.84
N GLN A 287 8.67 0.78 -8.43
CA GLN A 287 8.88 2.19 -8.05
C GLN A 287 9.91 2.30 -6.92
N THR A 288 9.80 1.46 -5.89
CA THR A 288 10.73 1.43 -4.76
C THR A 288 12.14 1.06 -5.20
N GLU A 289 12.29 -0.01 -5.98
CA GLU A 289 13.60 -0.48 -6.47
C GLU A 289 14.27 0.55 -7.40
N ASN A 290 13.50 1.10 -8.33
CA ASN A 290 13.98 2.13 -9.24
C ASN A 290 14.37 3.41 -8.50
N PHE A 291 13.61 3.81 -7.48
CA PHE A 291 13.95 4.96 -6.66
C PHE A 291 15.25 4.75 -5.88
N GLN A 292 15.43 3.59 -5.24
CA GLN A 292 16.66 3.24 -4.54
C GLN A 292 17.87 3.20 -5.48
N THR A 293 17.70 2.60 -6.65
CA THR A 293 18.73 2.55 -7.69
C THR A 293 19.11 3.95 -8.17
N LEU A 294 18.12 4.81 -8.40
CA LEU A 294 18.33 6.19 -8.79
C LEU A 294 19.11 6.99 -7.75
N LEU A 295 18.77 6.84 -6.47
CA LEU A 295 19.52 7.49 -5.38
C LEU A 295 20.99 7.09 -5.41
N VAL A 296 21.29 5.80 -5.42
CA VAL A 296 22.68 5.30 -5.43
C VAL A 296 23.43 5.79 -6.66
N GLN A 297 22.83 5.73 -7.85
CA GLN A 297 23.48 6.17 -9.09
C GLN A 297 23.73 7.69 -9.14
N SER A 298 22.78 8.47 -8.65
CA SER A 298 22.87 9.93 -8.69
C SER A 298 23.78 10.49 -7.62
N LEU A 299 23.69 9.99 -6.39
CA LEU A 299 24.45 10.51 -5.26
C LEU A 299 25.87 9.91 -5.19
N GLY A 300 26.07 8.67 -5.64
CA GLY A 300 27.36 7.98 -5.57
C GLY A 300 27.86 7.89 -4.12
N THR A 301 29.05 8.42 -3.84
CA THR A 301 29.64 8.42 -2.50
C THR A 301 28.98 9.37 -1.50
N GLU A 302 28.11 10.27 -1.96
CA GLU A 302 27.32 11.16 -1.09
C GLU A 302 26.03 10.49 -0.60
N CYS A 303 25.68 9.29 -1.11
CA CYS A 303 24.61 8.45 -0.56
C CYS A 303 25.06 7.82 0.77
N SER A 304 25.18 8.65 1.80
CA SER A 304 25.62 8.23 3.13
C SER A 304 24.45 7.71 3.98
N LEU A 305 24.78 7.02 5.08
CA LEU A 305 23.76 6.59 6.05
C LEU A 305 22.98 7.80 6.58
N ASP A 306 23.65 8.88 6.88
CA ASP A 306 23.06 10.10 7.46
C ASP A 306 22.01 10.71 6.51
N VAL A 307 22.30 10.80 5.21
CA VAL A 307 21.35 11.29 4.18
C VAL A 307 20.13 10.40 4.09
N VAL A 308 20.32 9.06 4.14
CA VAL A 308 19.20 8.10 4.08
C VAL A 308 18.37 8.17 5.34
N GLN A 309 18.99 8.31 6.52
CA GLN A 309 18.30 8.45 7.80
C GLN A 309 17.48 9.75 7.83
N GLU A 310 18.06 10.88 7.45
CA GLU A 310 17.34 12.17 7.43
C GLU A 310 16.15 12.13 6.46
N MET A 311 16.34 11.60 5.26
CA MET A 311 15.24 11.42 4.30
C MET A 311 14.14 10.51 4.88
N HIS A 312 14.52 9.40 5.51
CA HIS A 312 13.57 8.46 6.12
C HIS A 312 12.79 9.11 7.27
N GLU A 313 13.47 9.87 8.14
CA GLU A 313 12.85 10.59 9.27
C GLU A 313 11.84 11.62 8.76
N VAL A 314 12.25 12.46 7.80
CA VAL A 314 11.39 13.51 7.22
C VAL A 314 10.16 12.90 6.55
N VAL A 315 10.35 11.91 5.68
CA VAL A 315 9.22 11.30 4.93
C VAL A 315 8.31 10.51 5.86
N SER A 316 8.86 9.75 6.82
CA SER A 316 8.04 9.01 7.80
C SER A 316 7.22 9.96 8.68
N GLY A 317 7.81 11.07 9.11
CA GLY A 317 7.10 12.10 9.87
C GLY A 317 5.97 12.76 9.07
N LEU A 318 6.21 13.02 7.78
CA LEU A 318 5.18 13.56 6.88
C LEU A 318 4.04 12.55 6.64
N ILE A 319 4.36 11.25 6.49
CA ILE A 319 3.35 10.19 6.37
C ILE A 319 2.50 10.11 7.65
N GLU A 320 3.13 10.08 8.84
CA GLU A 320 2.41 10.02 10.12
C GLU A 320 1.49 11.24 10.33
N GLU A 321 1.89 12.41 9.85
CA GLU A 321 1.07 13.61 9.93
C GLU A 321 -0.06 13.61 8.90
N GLN A 322 0.22 13.13 7.68
CA GLN A 322 -0.78 13.04 6.62
C GLN A 322 -1.82 11.95 6.91
N ASP A 323 -1.43 10.83 7.53
CA ASP A 323 -2.37 9.79 8.00
C ASP A 323 -3.41 10.35 8.97
N ARG A 324 -3.09 11.42 9.72
CA ARG A 324 -4.05 12.13 10.56
C ARG A 324 -5.07 12.94 9.76
N ASN A 325 -4.73 13.30 8.53
CA ASN A 325 -5.60 14.02 7.61
C ASN A 325 -6.26 13.08 6.58
N ASP A 326 -5.97 11.76 6.67
CA ASP A 326 -6.53 10.69 5.84
C ASP A 326 -6.20 10.77 4.33
N GLU A 327 -5.27 11.63 3.91
CA GLU A 327 -4.85 11.77 2.51
C GLU A 327 -3.52 11.06 2.27
N PRO A 328 -3.35 10.32 1.15
CA PRO A 328 -2.05 9.73 0.81
C PRO A 328 -1.03 10.82 0.49
N LEU A 329 0.16 10.71 1.06
CA LEU A 329 1.27 11.63 0.78
C LEU A 329 1.89 11.28 -0.58
N MET A 330 1.91 12.24 -1.49
CA MET A 330 2.59 12.16 -2.78
C MET A 330 3.85 13.03 -2.75
N LEU A 331 4.97 12.52 -3.24
CA LEU A 331 6.25 13.21 -3.32
C LEU A 331 6.60 13.51 -4.77
N SER A 332 6.85 14.76 -5.07
CA SER A 332 7.38 15.19 -6.36
C SER A 332 8.90 15.09 -6.38
N LYS A 333 9.48 15.14 -7.58
CA LYS A 333 10.93 15.29 -7.80
C LYS A 333 11.53 16.47 -7.01
N GLN A 334 10.80 17.59 -6.91
CA GLN A 334 11.24 18.77 -6.21
C GLN A 334 11.28 18.58 -4.69
N ASP A 335 10.33 17.84 -4.15
CA ASP A 335 10.29 17.55 -2.71
C ASP A 335 11.49 16.71 -2.31
N VAL A 336 11.78 15.63 -3.06
CA VAL A 336 12.94 14.78 -2.81
C VAL A 336 14.24 15.55 -3.03
N ALA A 337 14.37 16.32 -4.11
CA ALA A 337 15.56 17.11 -4.38
C ALA A 337 15.85 18.12 -3.25
N ARG A 338 14.80 18.72 -2.66
CA ARG A 338 14.94 19.60 -1.50
C ARG A 338 15.45 18.86 -0.27
N MET A 339 14.88 17.67 0.03
CA MET A 339 15.34 16.84 1.14
C MET A 339 16.81 16.47 1.00
N LEU A 340 17.25 16.11 -0.22
CA LEU A 340 18.65 15.81 -0.51
C LEU A 340 19.56 17.03 -0.30
N THR A 341 19.12 18.22 -0.73
CA THR A 341 19.86 19.46 -0.51
C THR A 341 19.98 19.79 0.97
N ASP A 342 18.88 19.63 1.72
CA ASP A 342 18.83 19.88 3.16
C ASP A 342 19.70 18.87 3.94
N GLY A 343 19.79 17.63 3.45
CA GLY A 343 20.69 16.57 3.94
C GLY A 343 22.16 16.77 3.55
N GLY A 344 22.52 17.88 2.90
CA GLY A 344 23.90 18.26 2.60
C GLY A 344 24.47 17.65 1.32
N VAL A 345 23.65 17.09 0.45
CA VAL A 345 24.06 16.58 -0.87
C VAL A 345 24.41 17.76 -1.78
N SER A 346 25.52 17.65 -2.54
CA SER A 346 26.00 18.70 -3.45
C SER A 346 25.00 18.96 -4.59
N GLU A 347 24.94 20.23 -5.06
CA GLU A 347 23.98 20.61 -6.12
C GLU A 347 24.18 19.82 -7.43
N ASP A 348 25.43 19.47 -7.76
CA ASP A 348 25.74 18.65 -8.94
C ASP A 348 25.07 17.26 -8.84
N ARG A 349 25.05 16.67 -7.66
CA ARG A 349 24.41 15.37 -7.39
C ARG A 349 22.87 15.48 -7.36
N VAL A 350 22.36 16.54 -6.77
CA VAL A 350 20.91 16.82 -6.79
C VAL A 350 20.42 17.04 -8.21
N GLU A 351 21.18 17.73 -9.07
CA GLU A 351 20.83 17.91 -10.47
C GLU A 351 20.92 16.59 -11.26
N ALA A 352 21.90 15.71 -10.95
CA ALA A 352 21.97 14.37 -11.49
C ALA A 352 20.72 13.54 -11.10
N PHE A 353 20.28 13.65 -9.83
CA PHE A 353 19.04 13.03 -9.36
C PHE A 353 17.83 13.54 -10.13
N ARG A 354 17.66 14.87 -10.30
CA ARG A 354 16.52 15.46 -11.04
C ARG A 354 16.44 14.92 -12.47
N LYS A 355 17.58 14.82 -13.16
CA LYS A 355 17.63 14.26 -14.53
C LYS A 355 17.32 12.78 -14.57
N GLY A 356 17.88 12.02 -13.64
CA GLY A 356 17.62 10.59 -13.52
C GLY A 356 16.16 10.30 -13.19
N TYR A 357 15.53 11.11 -12.32
CA TYR A 357 14.13 10.98 -11.96
C TYR A 357 13.21 11.11 -13.18
N ASP A 358 13.42 12.15 -14.00
CA ASP A 358 12.63 12.33 -15.23
C ASP A 358 12.82 11.20 -16.25
N ALA A 359 14.02 10.63 -16.31
CA ALA A 359 14.29 9.50 -17.19
C ALA A 359 13.65 8.19 -16.71
N THR A 360 13.56 8.00 -15.39
CA THR A 360 13.04 6.76 -14.76
C THR A 360 11.52 6.78 -14.63
N PHE A 361 10.95 7.90 -14.14
CA PHE A 361 9.53 7.98 -13.80
C PHE A 361 8.71 8.87 -14.73
N GLY A 362 9.38 9.66 -15.58
CA GLY A 362 8.75 10.63 -16.45
C GLY A 362 8.73 12.06 -15.88
N ALA A 363 8.65 13.03 -16.77
CA ALA A 363 8.59 14.43 -16.38
C ALA A 363 7.27 14.73 -15.66
N GLY A 364 7.35 15.27 -14.44
CA GLY A 364 6.17 15.59 -13.63
C GLY A 364 5.56 14.42 -12.87
N ALA A 365 6.16 13.23 -12.91
CA ALA A 365 5.72 12.10 -12.10
C ALA A 365 5.80 12.43 -10.61
N VAL A 366 4.82 11.93 -9.85
CA VAL A 366 4.79 11.97 -8.39
C VAL A 366 4.70 10.54 -7.86
N LEU A 367 5.41 10.25 -6.78
CA LEU A 367 5.43 8.91 -6.19
C LEU A 367 4.71 8.92 -4.84
N PRO A 368 3.92 7.88 -4.53
CA PRO A 368 3.44 7.68 -3.17
C PRO A 368 4.63 7.61 -2.20
N ALA A 369 4.60 8.40 -1.12
CA ALA A 369 5.70 8.45 -0.16
C ALA A 369 6.04 7.08 0.44
N VAL A 370 5.03 6.22 0.56
CA VAL A 370 5.17 4.82 1.03
C VAL A 370 5.99 3.92 0.08
N ASN A 371 6.18 4.33 -1.18
CA ASN A 371 7.04 3.66 -2.16
C ASN A 371 8.46 4.25 -2.17
N VAL A 372 8.67 5.39 -1.51
CA VAL A 372 9.98 6.04 -1.33
C VAL A 372 10.65 5.55 -0.04
N VAL A 373 9.90 5.46 1.06
CA VAL A 373 10.37 4.92 2.34
C VAL A 373 9.35 3.98 2.97
N THR A 374 9.84 3.02 3.76
CA THR A 374 8.99 2.13 4.58
C THR A 374 8.84 2.75 5.97
N PRO A 375 7.73 3.44 6.30
CA PRO A 375 7.65 4.28 7.50
C PRO A 375 7.69 3.49 8.82
N LYS A 376 7.36 2.21 8.78
CA LYS A 376 7.27 1.35 9.98
C LYS A 376 8.55 0.57 10.29
N GLN A 377 9.59 0.67 9.46
CA GLN A 377 10.80 -0.12 9.61
C GLN A 377 11.98 0.56 8.97
N PHE A 378 13.08 0.73 9.72
CA PHE A 378 14.38 1.06 9.18
C PHE A 378 15.22 -0.20 9.10
N LYS A 379 15.63 -0.60 7.89
CA LYS A 379 16.32 -1.86 7.63
C LYS A 379 17.68 -1.61 7.02
N VAL A 380 18.72 -2.19 7.62
CA VAL A 380 20.07 -2.21 7.06
C VAL A 380 20.41 -3.63 6.66
N GLU A 381 20.80 -3.82 5.41
CA GLU A 381 21.16 -5.13 4.86
C GLU A 381 22.59 -5.16 4.40
N MET A 382 23.28 -6.23 4.77
CA MET A 382 24.59 -6.64 4.31
C MET A 382 24.52 -8.11 3.86
N PRO A 383 25.48 -8.63 3.06
CA PRO A 383 25.38 -9.97 2.49
C PRO A 383 25.09 -11.11 3.48
N SER A 384 25.47 -10.94 4.74
CA SER A 384 25.31 -11.98 5.79
C SER A 384 24.61 -11.48 7.05
N VAL A 385 24.17 -10.22 7.09
CA VAL A 385 23.58 -9.58 8.27
C VAL A 385 22.41 -8.72 7.86
N SER A 386 21.27 -8.87 8.54
CA SER A 386 20.13 -7.98 8.40
C SER A 386 19.77 -7.41 9.77
N ILE A 387 19.70 -6.09 9.87
CA ILE A 387 19.40 -5.34 11.08
C ILE A 387 18.09 -4.60 10.84
N LYS A 388 17.14 -4.75 11.76
CA LYS A 388 15.88 -4.04 11.77
C LYS A 388 15.84 -3.15 12.99
N VAL A 389 15.60 -1.88 12.78
CA VAL A 389 15.55 -0.87 13.84
C VAL A 389 14.19 -0.18 13.80
N ASP A 390 13.70 0.21 14.97
CA ASP A 390 12.55 1.12 15.04
C ASP A 390 12.93 2.43 14.33
N PRO A 391 12.13 2.91 13.38
CA PRO A 391 12.41 4.15 12.67
C PRO A 391 12.74 5.35 13.57
N LYS A 392 12.12 5.40 14.76
CA LYS A 392 12.35 6.46 15.75
C LYS A 392 13.72 6.37 16.45
N GLN A 393 14.42 5.27 16.24
CA GLN A 393 15.75 4.99 16.79
C GLN A 393 16.78 4.74 15.68
N ALA A 394 16.47 5.13 14.45
CA ALA A 394 17.39 4.97 13.33
C ALA A 394 18.68 5.79 13.51
N ASP A 395 18.59 6.93 14.21
CA ASP A 395 19.67 7.81 14.60
C ASP A 395 20.73 7.17 15.52
N LEU A 396 20.40 6.06 16.17
CA LEU A 396 21.36 5.26 16.94
C LEU A 396 22.40 4.53 16.07
N LEU A 397 22.13 4.39 14.78
CA LEU A 397 23.06 3.74 13.86
C LEU A 397 24.08 4.75 13.36
N GLU A 398 25.36 4.45 13.53
CA GLU A 398 26.48 5.27 13.03
C GLU A 398 27.38 4.45 12.11
N THR A 399 27.93 5.09 11.07
CA THR A 399 29.03 4.49 10.30
C THR A 399 30.37 5.14 10.69
N ARG A 400 31.40 4.32 10.96
CA ARG A 400 32.76 4.80 11.25
C ARG A 400 33.79 3.99 10.50
N VAL A 401 34.85 4.66 10.10
CA VAL A 401 36.05 4.00 9.57
C VAL A 401 37.08 3.86 10.70
N ILE A 402 37.36 2.62 11.10
CA ILE A 402 38.33 2.28 12.15
C ILE A 402 39.42 1.43 11.48
N ASP A 403 40.68 1.84 11.59
CA ASP A 403 41.82 1.15 10.97
C ASP A 403 41.63 0.81 9.47
N GLY A 404 41.00 1.73 8.72
CA GLY A 404 40.76 1.57 7.28
C GLY A 404 39.61 0.62 6.91
N ARG A 405 38.82 0.17 7.89
CA ARG A 405 37.61 -0.64 7.67
C ARG A 405 36.36 0.14 8.07
N SER A 406 35.32 0.04 7.26
CA SER A 406 34.02 0.61 7.58
C SER A 406 33.28 -0.29 8.56
N TYR A 407 32.70 0.32 9.58
CA TYR A 407 31.89 -0.33 10.61
C TYR A 407 30.52 0.35 10.68
N LEU A 408 29.50 -0.46 10.93
CA LEU A 408 28.22 0.02 11.44
C LEU A 408 28.23 -0.18 12.94
N LEU A 409 28.01 0.88 13.70
CA LEU A 409 28.00 0.90 15.15
C LEU A 409 26.58 1.04 15.66
N ILE A 410 26.28 0.28 16.69
CA ILE A 410 25.01 0.31 17.42
C ILE A 410 25.32 0.48 18.88
N PRO A 411 24.93 1.59 19.54
CA PRO A 411 25.12 1.74 20.98
C PRO A 411 24.28 0.70 21.74
N ILE A 412 24.82 0.27 22.86
CA ILE A 412 24.21 -0.74 23.72
C ILE A 412 23.77 -0.04 24.99
N ASP A 413 22.51 0.38 25.03
CA ASP A 413 21.94 1.13 26.18
C ASP A 413 21.15 0.22 27.14
N GLY A 414 21.22 -1.10 26.97
CA GLY A 414 20.47 -2.07 27.75
C GLY A 414 21.04 -3.48 27.73
N ASP A 415 20.24 -4.44 28.15
CA ASP A 415 20.61 -5.85 28.15
C ASP A 415 20.66 -6.42 26.73
N ILE A 416 21.74 -7.12 26.40
CA ILE A 416 21.87 -7.85 25.15
C ILE A 416 21.51 -9.31 25.38
N ALA A 417 20.73 -9.89 24.46
CA ALA A 417 20.49 -11.32 24.45
C ALA A 417 20.88 -11.91 23.09
N VAL A 418 21.63 -13.00 23.12
CA VAL A 418 21.99 -13.80 21.94
C VAL A 418 21.30 -15.14 22.06
N ASN A 419 20.42 -15.47 21.12
CA ASN A 419 19.60 -16.70 21.17
C ASN A 419 18.82 -16.87 22.49
N GLY A 420 18.34 -15.74 23.04
CA GLY A 420 17.62 -15.70 24.32
C GLY A 420 18.52 -15.76 25.58
N GLN A 421 19.84 -15.79 25.42
CA GLN A 421 20.79 -15.76 26.54
C GLN A 421 21.33 -14.34 26.73
N PRO A 422 21.28 -13.78 27.96
CA PRO A 422 21.87 -12.48 28.23
C PRO A 422 23.40 -12.51 28.05
N VAL A 423 23.93 -11.50 27.39
CA VAL A 423 25.39 -11.32 27.18
C VAL A 423 25.79 -9.93 27.67
N PHE A 424 26.99 -9.83 28.20
CA PHE A 424 27.53 -8.57 28.68
C PHE A 424 28.62 -8.08 27.73
N ALA A 425 28.63 -6.78 27.47
CA ALA A 425 29.73 -6.16 26.73
C ALA A 425 31.02 -6.25 27.57
N THR A 426 32.05 -6.87 27.01
CA THR A 426 33.39 -6.89 27.63
C THR A 426 34.11 -5.59 27.34
N LYS A 427 34.75 -5.01 28.38
CA LYS A 427 35.56 -3.78 28.25
C LYS A 427 36.81 -4.01 27.40
#